data_9b54ba513cb21e5ec75412134b0af7c7
#
_entry.id   9b54ba513cb21e5ec75412134b0af7c7
#
_cell.length_a   1.000
_cell.length_b   1.000
_cell.length_c   1.000
_cell.angle_alpha   90.00
_cell.angle_beta   90.00
_cell.angle_gamma   90.00
#
_symmetry.space_group_name_H-M   'P 1'
#
loop_
_entity.id
_entity.type
_entity.pdbx_description
1 polymer ?
#
loop_
_entity_poly.entity_id
_entity_poly.type
_entity_poly.pdbx_seq_one_letter_code
_entity_poly.pdbx_strand_id
1 'polypeptide(L)'
;SAPVIVASGMGYMAEKITEAARKSGVPVYEDDSLATLLSRLQLGAAVPEELYQAIIEIYIYFLGYVPSPEEKENEEKVENT
;
A
#
# COMPACT_ATOMS: atom_id res chain seq x y z
N SER A 1 -11.58 8.41 -2.40
CA SER A 1 -12.29 7.22 -1.96
C SER A 1 -11.33 6.24 -1.30
N ALA A 2 -11.85 5.38 -0.42
CA ALA A 2 -11.05 4.41 0.29
C ALA A 2 -10.60 3.27 -0.64
N PRO A 3 -9.39 2.70 -0.45
CA PRO A 3 -9.01 1.48 -1.15
C PRO A 3 -9.95 0.33 -0.80
N VAL A 4 -10.20 -0.55 -1.76
CA VAL A 4 -11.05 -1.72 -1.55
C VAL A 4 -10.33 -2.99 -1.97
N ILE A 5 -10.72 -4.12 -1.40
CA ILE A 5 -10.16 -5.42 -1.74
C ILE A 5 -10.86 -5.95 -3.00
N VAL A 6 -10.10 -6.13 -4.07
CA VAL A 6 -10.65 -6.62 -5.35
C VAL A 6 -10.32 -8.08 -5.62
N ALA A 7 -9.25 -8.62 -5.02
CA ALA A 7 -8.88 -10.02 -5.16
C ALA A 7 -8.09 -10.45 -3.92
N SER A 8 -8.24 -11.71 -3.53
CA SER A 8 -7.54 -12.27 -2.37
C SER A 8 -7.37 -13.78 -2.54
N GLY A 9 -6.24 -14.30 -2.10
CA GLY A 9 -5.95 -15.71 -2.15
C GLY A 9 -4.64 -16.03 -1.45
N MET A 10 -4.39 -17.33 -1.27
CA MET A 10 -3.18 -17.82 -0.63
C MET A 10 -2.50 -18.84 -1.53
N GLY A 11 -1.18 -19.00 -1.36
CA GLY A 11 -0.41 -19.97 -2.12
C GLY A 11 -0.54 -19.75 -3.63
N TYR A 12 -0.97 -20.77 -4.34
CA TYR A 12 -1.12 -20.71 -5.80
C TYR A 12 -2.05 -19.58 -6.26
N MET A 13 -3.13 -19.33 -5.53
CA MET A 13 -4.04 -18.23 -5.90
C MET A 13 -3.38 -16.87 -5.76
N ALA A 14 -2.56 -16.67 -4.74
CA ALA A 14 -1.79 -15.43 -4.57
C ALA A 14 -0.83 -15.24 -5.74
N GLU A 15 -0.15 -16.29 -6.19
CA GLU A 15 0.73 -16.24 -7.36
C GLU A 15 -0.04 -15.84 -8.61
N LYS A 16 -1.24 -16.38 -8.81
CA LYS A 16 -2.09 -16.05 -9.95
C LYS A 16 -2.53 -14.59 -9.93
N ILE A 17 -2.88 -14.06 -8.77
CA ILE A 17 -3.25 -12.65 -8.61
C ILE A 17 -2.06 -11.75 -8.97
N THR A 18 -0.89 -12.07 -8.45
CA THR A 18 0.34 -11.31 -8.73
C THR A 18 0.68 -11.33 -10.21
N GLU A 19 0.60 -12.50 -10.85
CA GLU A 19 0.84 -12.64 -12.28
C GLU A 19 -0.14 -11.81 -13.10
N ALA A 20 -1.43 -11.87 -12.77
CA ALA A 20 -2.45 -11.09 -13.46
C ALA A 20 -2.21 -9.58 -13.32
N ALA A 21 -1.81 -9.13 -12.13
CA ALA A 21 -1.48 -7.73 -11.89
C ALA A 21 -0.31 -7.28 -12.78
N ARG A 22 0.77 -8.06 -12.81
CA ARG A 22 1.94 -7.74 -13.63
C ARG A 22 1.61 -7.70 -15.12
N LYS A 23 0.82 -8.64 -15.60
CA LYS A 23 0.39 -8.68 -17.00
C LYS A 23 -0.48 -7.47 -17.36
N SER A 24 -1.22 -6.95 -16.41
CA SER A 24 -2.09 -5.78 -16.61
C SER A 24 -1.39 -4.46 -16.33
N GLY A 25 -0.09 -4.47 -16.05
CA GLY A 25 0.67 -3.26 -15.75
C GLY A 25 0.41 -2.67 -14.37
N VAL A 26 -0.17 -3.45 -13.47
CA VAL A 26 -0.42 -3.01 -12.08
C VAL A 26 0.83 -3.26 -11.25
N PRO A 27 1.38 -2.24 -10.58
CA PRO A 27 2.55 -2.44 -9.72
C PRO A 27 2.23 -3.38 -8.56
N VAL A 28 3.22 -4.19 -8.17
CA VAL A 28 3.09 -5.14 -7.06
C VAL A 28 4.11 -4.80 -5.98
N TYR A 29 3.64 -4.63 -4.77
CA TYR A 29 4.46 -4.38 -3.59
C TYR A 29 4.39 -5.60 -2.66
N GLU A 30 5.54 -6.08 -2.21
CA GLU A 30 5.61 -7.26 -1.35
C GLU A 30 5.79 -6.84 0.11
N ASP A 31 4.82 -7.20 0.95
CA ASP A 31 4.84 -6.96 2.38
C ASP A 31 3.98 -8.05 3.03
N ASP A 32 4.63 -9.06 3.60
CA ASP A 32 3.94 -10.22 4.16
C ASP A 32 3.03 -9.84 5.33
N SER A 33 3.47 -8.92 6.17
CA SER A 33 2.67 -8.49 7.33
C SER A 33 1.40 -7.78 6.90
N LEU A 34 1.52 -6.84 5.96
CA LEU A 34 0.36 -6.11 5.44
C LEU A 34 -0.56 -7.04 4.64
N ALA A 35 0.01 -7.91 3.82
CA ALA A 35 -0.76 -8.88 3.04
C ALA A 35 -1.58 -9.79 3.97
N THR A 36 -1.00 -10.25 5.07
CA THR A 36 -1.70 -11.08 6.05
C THR A 36 -2.88 -10.34 6.67
N LEU A 37 -2.70 -9.06 7.02
CA LEU A 37 -3.80 -8.25 7.55
C LEU A 37 -4.90 -8.04 6.52
N LEU A 38 -4.52 -7.70 5.28
CA LEU A 38 -5.50 -7.45 4.22
C LEU A 38 -6.24 -8.72 3.80
N SER A 39 -5.61 -9.89 3.88
CA SER A 39 -6.23 -11.16 3.49
C SER A 39 -7.41 -11.56 4.38
N ARG A 40 -7.54 -10.96 5.55
CA ARG A 40 -8.65 -11.18 6.47
C ARG A 40 -9.90 -10.37 6.10
N LEU A 41 -9.76 -9.42 5.19
CA LEU A 41 -10.87 -8.60 4.74
C LEU A 41 -11.64 -9.31 3.62
N GLN A 42 -12.93 -9.05 3.53
CA GLN A 42 -13.76 -9.62 2.48
C GLN A 42 -13.55 -8.90 1.16
N LEU A 43 -13.80 -9.58 0.04
CA LEU A 43 -13.78 -8.96 -1.26
C LEU A 43 -14.80 -7.83 -1.31
N GLY A 44 -14.43 -6.71 -1.89
CA GLY A 44 -15.24 -5.51 -1.95
C GLY A 44 -15.21 -4.67 -0.69
N ALA A 45 -14.60 -5.15 0.39
CA ALA A 45 -14.49 -4.39 1.62
C ALA A 45 -13.51 -3.25 1.49
N ALA A 46 -13.83 -2.11 2.11
CA ALA A 46 -12.91 -0.99 2.21
C ALA A 46 -11.81 -1.34 3.21
N VAL A 47 -10.60 -0.89 2.91
CA VAL A 47 -9.47 -1.01 3.84
C VAL A 47 -9.71 -0.10 5.04
N PRO A 48 -9.57 -0.59 6.28
CA PRO A 48 -9.73 0.24 7.48
C PRO A 48 -8.73 1.40 7.53
N GLU A 49 -9.16 2.51 8.12
CA GLU A 49 -8.32 3.71 8.25
C GLU A 49 -6.99 3.44 8.96
N GLU A 50 -6.98 2.50 9.89
CA GLU A 50 -5.77 2.11 10.62
C GLU A 50 -4.64 1.64 9.71
N LEU A 51 -4.98 1.18 8.50
CA LEU A 51 -4.00 0.71 7.52
C LEU A 51 -3.66 1.76 6.46
N TYR A 52 -4.27 2.94 6.48
CA TYR A 52 -4.05 3.96 5.45
C TYR A 52 -2.61 4.42 5.39
N GLN A 53 -1.93 4.56 6.52
CA GLN A 53 -0.53 4.99 6.52
C GLN A 53 0.35 4.00 5.75
N ALA A 54 0.14 2.70 5.96
CA ALA A 54 0.88 1.66 5.23
C ALA A 54 0.59 1.71 3.73
N ILE A 55 -0.66 1.94 3.34
CA ILE A 55 -1.05 2.04 1.94
C ILE A 55 -0.45 3.30 1.29
N ILE A 56 -0.45 4.42 1.99
CA ILE A 56 0.14 5.66 1.51
C ILE A 56 1.64 5.49 1.26
N GLU A 57 2.35 4.80 2.16
CA GLU A 57 3.77 4.51 2.01
C GLU A 57 4.06 3.68 0.76
N ILE A 58 3.17 2.74 0.42
CA ILE A 58 3.28 1.94 -0.80
C ILE A 58 3.13 2.83 -2.04
N TYR A 59 2.13 3.72 -2.05
CA TYR A 59 1.95 4.66 -3.15
C TYR A 59 3.16 5.57 -3.32
N ILE A 60 3.72 6.07 -2.24
CA ILE A 60 4.94 6.90 -2.27
C ILE A 60 6.10 6.10 -2.85
N TYR A 61 6.24 4.84 -2.47
CA TYR A 61 7.26 3.95 -3.00
C TYR A 61 7.15 3.82 -4.53
N PHE A 62 5.94 3.55 -5.04
CA PHE A 62 5.73 3.39 -6.48
C PHE A 62 5.92 4.69 -7.26
N LEU A 63 5.60 5.83 -6.67
CA LEU A 63 5.79 7.13 -7.31
C LEU A 63 7.25 7.58 -7.28
N GLY A 64 8.11 6.89 -6.54
CA GLY A 64 9.50 7.27 -6.38
C GLY A 64 9.70 8.57 -5.63
N TYR A 65 8.71 8.99 -4.84
CA TYR A 65 8.79 10.24 -4.08
C TYR A 65 9.80 10.12 -2.95
N VAL A 66 10.72 11.07 -2.92
CA VAL A 66 11.69 11.20 -1.82
C VAL A 66 11.60 12.65 -1.33
N PRO A 67 11.21 12.90 -0.06
CA PRO A 67 11.15 14.26 0.47
C PRO A 67 12.51 14.94 0.36
N SER A 68 12.51 16.22 -0.08
CA SER A 68 13.74 17.01 -0.14
C SER A 68 14.21 17.36 1.27
N PRO A 69 15.52 17.63 1.44
CA PRO A 69 16.00 18.10 2.74
C PRO A 69 15.29 19.37 3.23
N GLU A 70 14.91 20.25 2.31
CA GLU A 70 14.18 21.46 2.65
C GLU A 70 12.80 21.18 3.23
N GLU A 71 12.09 20.21 2.68
CA GLU A 71 10.78 19.79 3.21
C GLU A 71 10.91 19.22 4.61
N LYS A 72 11.94 18.41 4.85
CA LYS A 72 12.22 17.85 6.18
C LYS A 72 12.56 18.92 7.20
N GLU A 73 13.37 19.91 6.81
CA GLU A 73 13.70 21.04 7.67
C GLU A 73 12.46 21.84 8.05
N ASN A 74 11.57 22.07 7.10
CA ASN A 74 10.33 22.79 7.34
C ASN A 74 9.41 22.03 8.30
N GLU A 75 9.33 20.73 8.19
CA GLU A 75 8.56 19.89 9.11
C GLU A 75 9.13 19.97 10.52
N GLU A 76 10.44 19.88 10.68
CA GLU A 76 11.10 19.98 11.97
C GLU A 76 10.86 21.35 12.61
N LYS A 77 10.92 22.43 11.83
CA LYS A 77 10.65 23.77 12.32
C LYS A 77 9.22 23.93 12.83
N VAL A 78 8.27 23.34 12.15
CA VAL A 78 6.86 23.36 12.56
C VAL A 78 6.68 22.63 13.88
N GLU A 79 7.33 21.48 14.07
CA GLU A 79 7.25 20.70 15.30
C GLU A 79 7.87 21.42 16.50
N ASN A 80 8.89 22.22 16.27
CA ASN A 80 9.62 22.93 17.32
C ASN A 80 8.98 24.26 17.74
N THR A 81 7.95 24.69 17.07
CA THR A 81 7.20 25.87 17.47
C THR A 81 5.97 25.54 18.28
#